data_52e8e89a56ac6f4fc597606888d9bc84
#
_entry.id   52e8e89a56ac6f4fc597606888d9bc84
#
_cell.length_a   1.000
_cell.length_b   1.000
_cell.length_c   1.000
_cell.angle_alpha   90.00
_cell.angle_beta   90.00
_cell.angle_gamma   90.00
#
_symmetry.space_group_name_H-M   'P 1'
#
loop_
_entity.id
_entity.type
_entity.pdbx_description
1 polymer ?
#
loop_
_entity_poly.entity_id
_entity_poly.type
_entity_poly.pdbx_seq_one_letter_code
_entity_poly.pdbx_strand_id
1 'polypeptide(L)'
;MAKTENRSPKTERGRPSAPVATALPPPAAPGPWSLSVILHWFRSKTVRQASAMLKHVQKILNHQRDILSPQAIEGVGAAMRDLQQAIARRVDGTTLEKQMEKLENAAGKWLKPYPNAAWRENIEVLLVALAVAMGIRTFFLQPFKIPTGSMQPTLFGVTSTNLINVPDFKIPTGWQRAREWFQGVSYIHVVADNDGTLEKVEQPLRFLIFNIKQTLWVSGKPYTIWFPPDYGSPPSGTLEARASLFGQSYHTGDDIVTLRVDAGDHLFVDRLTYNFRPPKRGEIIVFATKGIPEERRDRFFIPGDQFYIKRLVALGGERVQIGDDRHLRIDGRRLDGSTPHFENVYSFDPSQGARENHYSGHVNERYLAPFFQGQPDGVLVPPNHYLVMGDNTLNSLDSRAWGDFPASSVIGKSFFVYWPITDRFGWTAHR
;
A
#
# COMPACT_ATOMS: atom_id res chain seq x y z
N MET A 1 -62.80 -37.96 15.05
CA MET A 1 -62.68 -38.38 16.48
C MET A 1 -61.22 -38.32 16.84
N ALA A 2 -60.75 -37.28 17.50
CA ALA A 2 -59.44 -37.18 18.12
C ALA A 2 -59.56 -36.23 19.30
N LYS A 3 -59.27 -36.74 20.48
CA LYS A 3 -59.36 -36.08 21.78
C LYS A 3 -58.32 -35.00 21.96
N THR A 4 -58.77 -33.82 22.26
CA THR A 4 -57.99 -32.69 22.81
C THR A 4 -57.65 -32.95 24.26
N GLU A 5 -56.37 -33.03 24.62
CA GLU A 5 -55.90 -33.06 25.98
C GLU A 5 -55.35 -31.69 26.39
N ASN A 6 -56.04 -31.09 27.33
CA ASN A 6 -55.77 -29.77 27.89
C ASN A 6 -54.75 -29.92 29.00
N ARG A 7 -53.50 -29.34 28.83
CA ARG A 7 -52.52 -29.23 29.90
C ARG A 7 -52.35 -27.78 30.31
N SER A 8 -52.76 -27.50 31.54
CA SER A 8 -52.59 -26.25 32.26
C SER A 8 -51.08 -25.91 32.46
N PRO A 9 -50.66 -24.66 32.43
CA PRO A 9 -49.28 -24.28 32.69
C PRO A 9 -48.99 -24.26 34.19
N LYS A 10 -47.88 -24.95 34.59
CA LYS A 10 -47.30 -24.87 35.93
C LYS A 10 -46.68 -23.49 36.15
N THR A 11 -47.18 -22.81 37.19
CA THR A 11 -46.56 -21.60 37.77
C THR A 11 -45.15 -21.89 38.27
N GLU A 12 -44.14 -21.40 37.58
CA GLU A 12 -42.77 -21.30 38.09
C GLU A 12 -42.69 -20.16 39.12
N ARG A 13 -42.36 -20.51 40.33
CA ARG A 13 -42.06 -19.55 41.42
C ARG A 13 -40.83 -18.75 41.04
N GLY A 14 -40.98 -17.41 40.98
CA GLY A 14 -39.92 -16.46 40.74
C GLY A 14 -38.74 -16.64 41.72
N ARG A 15 -37.56 -16.76 41.12
CA ARG A 15 -36.30 -16.51 41.86
C ARG A 15 -36.21 -15.01 42.15
N PRO A 16 -35.82 -14.60 43.39
CA PRO A 16 -35.59 -13.18 43.66
C PRO A 16 -34.47 -12.68 42.77
N SER A 17 -34.76 -11.67 41.96
CA SER A 17 -33.78 -10.92 41.17
C SER A 17 -32.79 -10.27 42.15
N ALA A 18 -31.49 -10.59 41.94
CA ALA A 18 -30.42 -9.89 42.62
C ALA A 18 -30.51 -8.38 42.33
N PRO A 19 -30.23 -7.50 43.31
CA PRO A 19 -30.28 -6.07 43.08
C PRO A 19 -29.30 -5.69 41.98
N VAL A 20 -29.81 -5.06 40.90
CA VAL A 20 -29.01 -4.43 39.87
C VAL A 20 -28.18 -3.35 40.56
N ALA A 21 -26.87 -3.60 40.69
CA ALA A 21 -25.94 -2.61 41.17
C ALA A 21 -26.02 -1.40 40.22
N THR A 22 -26.65 -0.34 40.68
CA THR A 22 -26.67 0.95 39.99
C THR A 22 -25.21 1.37 39.76
N ALA A 23 -24.73 1.32 38.53
CA ALA A 23 -23.43 1.79 38.17
C ALA A 23 -23.30 3.27 38.61
N LEU A 24 -22.39 3.55 39.50
CA LEU A 24 -22.05 4.93 39.88
C LEU A 24 -21.69 5.70 38.60
N PRO A 25 -22.22 6.93 38.43
CA PRO A 25 -21.93 7.74 37.28
C PRO A 25 -20.39 7.92 37.15
N PRO A 26 -19.87 7.95 35.95
CA PRO A 26 -18.46 8.22 35.74
C PRO A 26 -18.06 9.51 36.42
N PRO A 27 -16.86 9.62 37.04
CA PRO A 27 -16.38 10.87 37.60
C PRO A 27 -16.45 11.94 36.51
N ALA A 28 -17.04 13.09 36.86
CA ALA A 28 -17.23 14.19 35.91
C ALA A 28 -15.91 14.50 35.23
N ALA A 29 -15.98 14.62 33.89
CA ALA A 29 -14.82 15.05 33.10
C ALA A 29 -14.28 16.38 33.68
N PRO A 30 -12.96 16.57 33.75
CA PRO A 30 -12.37 17.80 34.25
C PRO A 30 -12.96 18.97 33.47
N GLY A 31 -13.58 19.93 34.19
CA GLY A 31 -14.15 21.14 33.60
C GLY A 31 -13.10 21.92 32.83
N PRO A 32 -13.49 22.80 31.91
CA PRO A 32 -12.56 23.53 31.07
C PRO A 32 -11.58 24.33 31.92
N TRP A 33 -10.28 24.07 31.73
CA TRP A 33 -9.21 24.79 32.41
C TRP A 33 -9.30 26.26 32.07
N SER A 34 -9.46 27.12 33.09
CA SER A 34 -9.46 28.57 32.87
C SER A 34 -8.10 28.98 32.28
N LEU A 35 -8.07 30.02 31.41
CA LEU A 35 -6.85 30.57 30.84
C LEU A 35 -5.75 30.80 31.87
N SER A 36 -6.15 31.16 33.08
CA SER A 36 -5.25 31.45 34.20
C SER A 36 -4.61 30.15 34.77
N VAL A 37 -5.28 29.00 34.71
CA VAL A 37 -4.71 27.71 35.12
C VAL A 37 -3.74 27.22 34.07
N ILE A 38 -4.04 27.45 32.79
CA ILE A 38 -3.15 27.11 31.67
C ILE A 38 -1.84 27.91 31.75
N LEU A 39 -1.91 29.22 32.03
CA LEU A 39 -0.72 30.05 32.21
C LEU A 39 0.12 29.61 33.43
N HIS A 40 -0.53 29.21 34.52
CA HIS A 40 0.15 28.69 35.72
C HIS A 40 0.83 27.32 35.42
N TRP A 41 0.18 26.49 34.64
CA TRP A 41 0.75 25.18 34.18
C TRP A 41 2.05 25.41 33.39
N PHE A 42 2.10 26.40 32.50
CA PHE A 42 3.34 26.71 31.77
C PHE A 42 4.49 27.19 32.64
N ARG A 43 4.17 27.92 33.73
CA ARG A 43 5.17 28.55 34.61
C ARG A 43 5.68 27.64 35.74
N SER A 44 4.88 26.70 36.24
CA SER A 44 5.22 25.89 37.39
C SER A 44 5.54 24.44 37.00
N LYS A 45 6.76 23.97 37.36
CA LYS A 45 7.19 22.58 37.18
C LYS A 45 6.31 21.62 38.02
N THR A 46 6.02 21.99 39.26
CA THR A 46 5.21 21.20 40.19
C THR A 46 3.78 20.99 39.70
N VAL A 47 3.16 22.06 39.13
CA VAL A 47 1.81 21.95 38.54
C VAL A 47 1.80 21.03 37.31
N ARG A 48 2.86 21.06 36.48
CA ARG A 48 2.99 20.12 35.36
C ARG A 48 3.10 18.67 35.83
N GLN A 49 3.91 18.43 36.87
CA GLN A 49 4.06 17.09 37.47
C GLN A 49 2.74 16.60 38.09
N ALA A 50 2.06 17.43 38.86
CA ALA A 50 0.76 17.11 39.45
C ALA A 50 -0.29 16.79 38.36
N SER A 51 -0.32 17.56 37.29
CA SER A 51 -1.22 17.33 36.15
C SER A 51 -0.91 16.03 35.39
N ALA A 52 0.39 15.72 35.22
CA ALA A 52 0.85 14.47 34.60
C ALA A 52 0.47 13.27 35.47
N MET A 53 0.67 13.39 36.79
CA MET A 53 0.30 12.36 37.76
C MET A 53 -1.21 12.08 37.75
N LEU A 54 -2.05 13.13 37.73
CA LEU A 54 -3.51 13.01 37.61
C LEU A 54 -3.90 12.21 36.37
N LYS A 55 -3.34 12.57 35.23
CA LYS A 55 -3.62 11.87 33.95
C LYS A 55 -3.18 10.40 34.00
N HIS A 56 -2.03 10.13 34.60
CA HIS A 56 -1.48 8.79 34.74
C HIS A 56 -2.37 7.91 35.62
N VAL A 57 -2.70 8.40 36.84
CA VAL A 57 -3.56 7.69 37.77
C VAL A 57 -4.97 7.48 37.20
N GLN A 58 -5.53 8.48 36.53
CA GLN A 58 -6.82 8.37 35.85
C GLN A 58 -6.79 7.29 34.76
N LYS A 59 -5.71 7.23 33.98
CA LYS A 59 -5.55 6.18 32.95
C LYS A 59 -5.56 4.79 33.60
N ILE A 60 -4.79 4.58 34.68
CA ILE A 60 -4.73 3.29 35.41
C ILE A 60 -6.08 2.94 36.03
N LEU A 61 -6.71 3.90 36.68
CA LEU A 61 -8.03 3.71 37.30
C LEU A 61 -9.09 3.30 36.27
N ASN A 62 -9.12 3.95 35.12
CA ASN A 62 -10.06 3.61 34.06
C ASN A 62 -9.82 2.20 33.50
N HIS A 63 -8.56 1.79 33.36
CA HIS A 63 -8.20 0.44 32.87
C HIS A 63 -8.50 -0.67 33.87
N GLN A 64 -8.59 -0.36 35.16
CA GLN A 64 -8.83 -1.36 36.23
C GLN A 64 -10.21 -1.26 36.82
N ARG A 65 -11.05 -0.40 36.32
CA ARG A 65 -12.35 -0.06 36.93
C ARG A 65 -13.28 -1.27 37.10
N ASP A 66 -13.19 -2.21 36.19
CA ASP A 66 -13.98 -3.47 36.19
C ASP A 66 -13.50 -4.50 37.23
N ILE A 67 -12.25 -4.40 37.67
CA ILE A 67 -11.65 -5.35 38.63
C ILE A 67 -11.44 -4.74 40.02
N LEU A 68 -11.67 -3.45 40.20
CA LEU A 68 -11.52 -2.74 41.46
C LEU A 68 -12.84 -2.73 42.25
N SER A 69 -12.73 -2.79 43.59
CA SER A 69 -13.90 -2.62 44.45
C SER A 69 -14.44 -1.18 44.40
N PRO A 70 -15.75 -0.96 44.67
CA PRO A 70 -16.31 0.39 44.71
C PRO A 70 -15.59 1.32 45.70
N GLN A 71 -15.12 0.79 46.83
CA GLN A 71 -14.33 1.52 47.84
C GLN A 71 -12.96 1.97 47.28
N ALA A 72 -12.32 1.12 46.50
CA ALA A 72 -11.04 1.46 45.84
C ALA A 72 -11.21 2.59 44.81
N ILE A 73 -12.25 2.50 43.99
CA ILE A 73 -12.58 3.53 42.98
C ILE A 73 -12.88 4.86 43.66
N GLU A 74 -13.68 4.86 44.74
CA GLU A 74 -14.01 6.07 45.50
C GLU A 74 -12.78 6.65 46.20
N GLY A 75 -11.96 5.82 46.84
CA GLY A 75 -10.75 6.27 47.55
C GLY A 75 -9.72 6.94 46.64
N VAL A 76 -9.43 6.33 45.46
CA VAL A 76 -8.53 6.94 44.46
C VAL A 76 -9.19 8.18 43.84
N GLY A 77 -10.49 8.12 43.53
CA GLY A 77 -11.26 9.23 42.98
C GLY A 77 -11.30 10.45 43.89
N ALA A 78 -11.43 10.25 45.23
CA ALA A 78 -11.39 11.34 46.20
C ALA A 78 -10.01 12.02 46.22
N ALA A 79 -8.91 11.24 46.28
CA ALA A 79 -7.56 11.81 46.25
C ALA A 79 -7.26 12.56 44.93
N MET A 80 -7.80 12.08 43.82
CA MET A 80 -7.69 12.78 42.54
C MET A 80 -8.46 14.10 42.53
N ARG A 81 -9.68 14.13 43.09
CA ARG A 81 -10.48 15.37 43.23
C ARG A 81 -9.76 16.41 44.09
N ASP A 82 -9.18 15.96 45.22
CA ASP A 82 -8.42 16.82 46.13
C ASP A 82 -7.22 17.47 45.41
N LEU A 83 -6.43 16.70 44.70
CA LEU A 83 -5.30 17.22 43.91
C LEU A 83 -5.76 18.15 42.79
N GLN A 84 -6.85 17.83 42.12
CA GLN A 84 -7.44 18.66 41.08
C GLN A 84 -7.91 20.03 41.61
N GLN A 85 -8.56 20.01 42.80
CA GLN A 85 -8.96 21.25 43.45
C GLN A 85 -7.76 22.05 43.94
N ALA A 86 -6.70 21.42 44.45
CA ALA A 86 -5.48 22.09 44.82
C ALA A 86 -4.82 22.81 43.66
N ILE A 87 -4.77 22.21 42.47
CA ILE A 87 -4.29 22.82 41.25
C ILE A 87 -5.20 24.03 40.86
N ALA A 88 -6.53 23.86 40.93
CA ALA A 88 -7.48 24.90 40.56
C ALA A 88 -7.42 26.11 41.51
N ARG A 89 -7.22 25.89 42.80
CA ARG A 89 -7.10 26.91 43.85
C ARG A 89 -5.71 27.57 43.89
N ARG A 90 -4.75 27.08 43.11
CA ARG A 90 -3.37 27.60 43.05
C ARG A 90 -2.67 27.59 44.41
N VAL A 91 -2.83 26.50 45.18
CA VAL A 91 -2.12 26.35 46.44
C VAL A 91 -0.61 26.41 46.27
N ASP A 92 0.11 26.73 47.32
CA ASP A 92 1.56 26.71 47.34
C ASP A 92 2.18 25.36 46.96
N GLY A 93 3.43 25.36 46.50
CA GLY A 93 4.12 24.14 46.02
C GLY A 93 4.17 23.03 47.06
N THR A 94 4.40 23.38 48.34
CA THR A 94 4.50 22.42 49.43
C THR A 94 3.16 21.73 49.74
N THR A 95 2.06 22.47 49.64
CA THR A 95 0.70 21.93 49.78
C THR A 95 0.36 21.05 48.57
N LEU A 96 0.77 21.41 47.37
CA LEU A 96 0.56 20.62 46.17
C LEU A 96 1.32 19.30 46.21
N GLU A 97 2.57 19.30 46.71
CA GLU A 97 3.37 18.10 46.90
C GLU A 97 2.73 17.14 47.93
N LYS A 98 2.20 17.65 49.02
CA LYS A 98 1.41 16.83 49.99
C LYS A 98 0.18 16.18 49.37
N GLN A 99 -0.50 16.87 48.47
CA GLN A 99 -1.66 16.29 47.77
C GLN A 99 -1.22 15.24 46.69
N MET A 100 -0.07 15.45 46.06
CA MET A 100 0.52 14.43 45.17
C MET A 100 0.91 13.18 45.96
N GLU A 101 1.53 13.31 47.12
CA GLU A 101 1.87 12.20 48.01
C GLU A 101 0.63 11.43 48.47
N LYS A 102 -0.45 12.13 48.85
CA LYS A 102 -1.73 11.48 49.19
C LYS A 102 -2.31 10.68 48.02
N LEU A 103 -2.25 11.22 46.80
CA LEU A 103 -2.69 10.51 45.61
C LEU A 103 -1.82 9.29 45.34
N GLU A 104 -0.49 9.41 45.49
CA GLU A 104 0.45 8.31 45.35
C GLU A 104 0.16 7.16 46.33
N ASN A 105 -0.03 7.52 47.60
CA ASN A 105 -0.39 6.56 48.64
C ASN A 105 -1.75 5.88 48.38
N ALA A 106 -2.75 6.64 47.94
CA ALA A 106 -4.03 6.08 47.55
C ALA A 106 -3.92 5.16 46.35
N ALA A 107 -3.15 5.56 45.33
CA ALA A 107 -2.89 4.74 44.17
C ALA A 107 -2.11 3.47 44.51
N GLY A 108 -1.06 3.56 45.32
CA GLY A 108 -0.28 2.40 45.80
C GLY A 108 -1.09 1.41 46.61
N LYS A 109 -2.07 1.90 47.43
CA LYS A 109 -2.96 1.06 48.23
C LYS A 109 -3.99 0.30 47.40
N TRP A 110 -4.58 0.94 46.41
CA TRP A 110 -5.78 0.43 45.75
C TRP A 110 -5.57 -0.05 44.31
N LEU A 111 -4.65 0.56 43.58
CA LEU A 111 -4.37 0.16 42.19
C LEU A 111 -3.37 -1.01 42.18
N LYS A 112 -3.67 -2.02 41.39
CA LYS A 112 -2.76 -3.15 41.21
C LYS A 112 -1.66 -2.78 40.21
N PRO A 113 -0.38 -3.03 40.51
CA PRO A 113 0.65 -2.87 39.51
C PRO A 113 0.39 -3.84 38.36
N TYR A 114 0.51 -3.36 37.10
CA TYR A 114 0.37 -4.24 35.96
C TYR A 114 1.59 -5.17 35.87
N PRO A 115 1.39 -6.49 35.78
CA PRO A 115 2.47 -7.37 35.41
C PRO A 115 2.94 -6.99 34.00
N ASN A 116 4.24 -6.83 33.82
CA ASN A 116 4.86 -6.51 32.51
C ASN A 116 4.34 -5.21 31.84
N ALA A 117 4.24 -4.12 32.59
CA ALA A 117 3.73 -2.83 32.11
C ALA A 117 4.40 -2.37 30.81
N ALA A 118 5.73 -2.53 30.66
CA ALA A 118 6.46 -2.17 29.45
C ALA A 118 6.02 -3.00 28.22
N TRP A 119 5.75 -4.28 28.38
CA TRP A 119 5.22 -5.12 27.28
C TRP A 119 3.86 -4.65 26.82
N ARG A 120 2.97 -4.37 27.77
CA ARG A 120 1.61 -3.90 27.46
C ARG A 120 1.63 -2.55 26.74
N GLU A 121 2.46 -1.61 27.20
CA GLU A 121 2.61 -0.31 26.57
C GLU A 121 3.13 -0.44 25.13
N ASN A 122 4.15 -1.26 24.91
CA ASN A 122 4.69 -1.52 23.57
C ASN A 122 3.66 -2.17 22.65
N ILE A 123 2.85 -3.12 23.15
CA ILE A 123 1.78 -3.75 22.36
C ILE A 123 0.68 -2.72 22.04
N GLU A 124 0.27 -1.88 23.00
CA GLU A 124 -0.74 -0.83 22.79
C GLU A 124 -0.26 0.14 21.70
N VAL A 125 0.98 0.63 21.80
CA VAL A 125 1.59 1.50 20.79
C VAL A 125 1.66 0.82 19.43
N LEU A 126 2.09 -0.44 19.37
CA LEU A 126 2.14 -1.22 18.13
C LEU A 126 0.76 -1.36 17.49
N LEU A 127 -0.27 -1.70 18.27
CA LEU A 127 -1.64 -1.86 17.75
C LEU A 127 -2.20 -0.54 17.22
N VAL A 128 -1.97 0.57 17.93
CA VAL A 128 -2.37 1.90 17.45
C VAL A 128 -1.63 2.27 16.18
N ALA A 129 -0.31 2.06 16.13
CA ALA A 129 0.50 2.33 14.94
C ALA A 129 0.03 1.49 13.73
N LEU A 130 -0.26 0.20 13.94
CA LEU A 130 -0.81 -0.67 12.89
C LEU A 130 -2.19 -0.20 12.42
N ALA A 131 -3.08 0.16 13.34
CA ALA A 131 -4.42 0.67 12.99
C ALA A 131 -4.33 1.96 12.16
N VAL A 132 -3.47 2.90 12.55
CA VAL A 132 -3.23 4.15 11.82
C VAL A 132 -2.60 3.85 10.45
N ALA A 133 -1.57 2.99 10.38
CA ALA A 133 -0.93 2.62 9.13
C ALA A 133 -1.90 1.95 8.15
N MET A 134 -2.75 1.02 8.65
CA MET A 134 -3.80 0.39 7.84
C MET A 134 -4.86 1.40 7.39
N GLY A 135 -5.25 2.34 8.26
CA GLY A 135 -6.17 3.43 7.91
C GLY A 135 -5.62 4.30 6.78
N ILE A 136 -4.35 4.74 6.90
CA ILE A 136 -3.69 5.52 5.85
C ILE A 136 -3.62 4.73 4.55
N ARG A 137 -3.19 3.48 4.60
CA ARG A 137 -3.09 2.60 3.42
C ARG A 137 -4.44 2.38 2.74
N THR A 138 -5.51 2.23 3.50
CA THR A 138 -6.84 1.88 2.96
C THR A 138 -7.55 3.09 2.36
N PHE A 139 -7.45 4.25 3.01
CA PHE A 139 -8.27 5.40 2.67
C PHE A 139 -7.54 6.53 1.96
N PHE A 140 -6.22 6.64 2.13
CA PHE A 140 -5.46 7.79 1.64
C PHE A 140 -4.42 7.43 0.59
N LEU A 141 -3.39 6.68 0.96
CA LEU A 141 -2.23 6.40 0.12
C LEU A 141 -1.90 4.92 0.10
N GLN A 142 -2.17 4.27 -1.01
CA GLN A 142 -1.86 2.86 -1.17
C GLN A 142 -0.52 2.68 -1.92
N PRO A 143 0.46 1.95 -1.34
CA PRO A 143 1.68 1.62 -2.06
C PRO A 143 1.41 0.58 -3.13
N PHE A 144 1.95 0.82 -4.33
CA PHE A 144 1.94 -0.09 -5.47
C PHE A 144 3.35 -0.23 -6.03
N LYS A 145 3.58 -1.38 -6.67
CA LYS A 145 4.77 -1.67 -7.45
C LYS A 145 4.37 -1.91 -8.89
N ILE A 146 5.16 -1.39 -9.83
CA ILE A 146 4.94 -1.60 -11.27
C ILE A 146 5.76 -2.81 -11.73
N PRO A 147 5.12 -3.93 -12.08
CA PRO A 147 5.84 -5.13 -12.50
C PRO A 147 6.18 -5.16 -13.98
N THR A 148 5.46 -4.41 -14.83
CA THR A 148 5.53 -4.46 -16.30
C THR A 148 5.91 -3.12 -16.91
N GLY A 149 6.49 -3.15 -18.11
CA GLY A 149 6.93 -1.95 -18.84
C GLY A 149 5.83 -1.19 -19.59
N SER A 150 4.54 -1.47 -19.34
CA SER A 150 3.45 -0.92 -20.15
C SER A 150 3.28 0.61 -20.07
N MET A 151 3.86 1.25 -19.08
CA MET A 151 3.82 2.72 -18.87
C MET A 151 5.15 3.43 -19.16
N GLN A 152 6.14 2.72 -19.70
CA GLN A 152 7.39 3.34 -20.16
C GLN A 152 7.12 4.30 -21.32
N PRO A 153 7.84 5.43 -21.40
CA PRO A 153 8.95 5.86 -20.55
C PRO A 153 8.53 6.60 -19.27
N THR A 154 7.25 6.80 -19.02
CA THR A 154 6.76 7.61 -17.88
C THR A 154 6.97 6.92 -16.54
N LEU A 155 6.62 5.63 -16.46
CA LEU A 155 6.83 4.77 -15.29
C LEU A 155 7.42 3.44 -15.76
N PHE A 156 8.39 2.92 -15.01
CA PHE A 156 9.10 1.72 -15.38
C PHE A 156 8.64 0.50 -14.60
N GLY A 157 8.46 -0.60 -15.30
CA GLY A 157 8.36 -1.92 -14.70
C GLY A 157 9.72 -2.55 -14.46
N VAL A 158 9.71 -3.76 -13.92
CA VAL A 158 10.94 -4.54 -13.73
C VAL A 158 11.53 -4.90 -15.08
N THR A 159 12.80 -4.57 -15.27
CA THR A 159 13.58 -4.96 -16.45
C THR A 159 14.79 -5.80 -16.02
N SER A 160 15.41 -6.48 -16.95
CA SER A 160 16.61 -7.26 -16.69
C SER A 160 17.51 -7.30 -17.91
N THR A 161 18.80 -7.42 -17.66
CA THR A 161 19.83 -7.61 -18.68
C THR A 161 20.62 -8.86 -18.34
N ASN A 162 20.61 -9.83 -19.24
CA ASN A 162 21.46 -11.02 -19.11
C ASN A 162 22.90 -10.61 -19.50
N LEU A 163 23.83 -10.82 -18.58
CA LEU A 163 25.22 -10.38 -18.69
C LEU A 163 26.19 -11.54 -18.96
N ILE A 164 25.70 -12.75 -19.11
CA ILE A 164 26.50 -13.95 -19.35
C ILE A 164 27.44 -13.81 -20.56
N ASN A 165 26.96 -13.16 -21.62
CA ASN A 165 27.70 -12.96 -22.86
C ASN A 165 28.41 -11.60 -22.96
N VAL A 166 28.49 -10.84 -21.86
CA VAL A 166 29.19 -9.56 -21.83
C VAL A 166 30.64 -9.77 -21.41
N PRO A 167 31.62 -9.63 -22.32
CA PRO A 167 33.02 -9.88 -22.00
C PRO A 167 33.49 -8.97 -20.86
N ASP A 168 34.31 -9.53 -19.98
CA ASP A 168 34.97 -8.83 -18.87
C ASP A 168 34.04 -8.08 -17.90
N PHE A 169 32.73 -8.40 -17.89
CA PHE A 169 31.80 -7.77 -16.97
C PHE A 169 32.14 -8.16 -15.52
N LYS A 170 32.34 -7.16 -14.68
CA LYS A 170 32.52 -7.34 -13.24
C LYS A 170 31.40 -6.69 -12.46
N ILE A 171 30.76 -7.47 -11.59
CA ILE A 171 29.71 -6.95 -10.71
C ILE A 171 30.33 -5.87 -9.82
N PRO A 172 29.74 -4.67 -9.76
CA PRO A 172 30.23 -3.59 -8.91
C PRO A 172 30.25 -4.00 -7.43
N THR A 173 31.24 -3.51 -6.69
CA THR A 173 31.41 -3.77 -5.26
C THR A 173 31.48 -2.48 -4.45
N GLY A 174 31.42 -2.58 -3.14
CA GLY A 174 31.56 -1.44 -2.24
C GLY A 174 30.51 -0.35 -2.46
N TRP A 175 30.94 0.90 -2.48
CA TRP A 175 30.06 2.07 -2.60
C TRP A 175 29.26 2.12 -3.89
N GLN A 176 29.85 1.71 -4.99
CA GLN A 176 29.14 1.66 -6.27
C GLN A 176 27.94 0.70 -6.20
N ARG A 177 28.12 -0.49 -5.61
CA ARG A 177 27.06 -1.47 -5.40
C ARG A 177 25.94 -0.90 -4.55
N ALA A 178 26.29 -0.19 -3.45
CA ALA A 178 25.32 0.45 -2.58
C ALA A 178 24.52 1.54 -3.33
N ARG A 179 25.19 2.40 -4.09
CA ARG A 179 24.54 3.43 -4.91
C ARG A 179 23.56 2.82 -5.91
N GLU A 180 24.00 1.81 -6.64
CA GLU A 180 23.16 1.12 -7.63
C GLU A 180 21.95 0.44 -6.99
N TRP A 181 22.11 -0.10 -5.77
CA TRP A 181 20.99 -0.64 -5.01
C TRP A 181 19.93 0.44 -4.72
N PHE A 182 20.32 1.64 -4.29
CA PHE A 182 19.37 2.75 -4.13
C PHE A 182 18.70 3.17 -5.46
N GLN A 183 19.38 2.95 -6.57
CA GLN A 183 18.83 3.14 -7.91
C GLN A 183 18.00 1.93 -8.40
N GLY A 184 17.73 0.95 -7.54
CA GLY A 184 16.93 -0.22 -7.85
C GLY A 184 17.67 -1.34 -8.58
N VAL A 185 18.98 -1.26 -8.75
CA VAL A 185 19.76 -2.26 -9.46
C VAL A 185 20.18 -3.39 -8.53
N SER A 186 19.88 -4.62 -8.93
CA SER A 186 20.32 -5.84 -8.26
C SER A 186 21.06 -6.74 -9.26
N TYR A 187 22.02 -7.52 -8.77
CA TYR A 187 22.73 -8.48 -9.58
C TYR A 187 22.64 -9.87 -8.98
N ILE A 188 22.54 -10.86 -9.82
CA ILE A 188 22.58 -12.28 -9.48
C ILE A 188 23.75 -12.87 -10.23
N HIS A 189 24.60 -13.64 -9.52
CA HIS A 189 25.67 -14.39 -10.12
C HIS A 189 25.73 -15.77 -9.47
N VAL A 190 25.61 -16.80 -10.29
CA VAL A 190 25.67 -18.20 -9.87
C VAL A 190 26.55 -18.93 -10.86
N VAL A 191 27.59 -19.61 -10.34
CA VAL A 191 28.56 -20.38 -11.13
C VAL A 191 28.32 -21.85 -10.85
N ALA A 192 28.42 -22.69 -11.87
CA ALA A 192 28.34 -24.12 -11.77
C ALA A 192 29.61 -24.70 -11.10
N ASP A 193 29.44 -25.49 -10.07
CA ASP A 193 30.52 -26.22 -9.43
C ASP A 193 30.47 -27.73 -9.70
N ASN A 194 29.57 -28.14 -10.61
CA ASN A 194 29.46 -29.50 -11.18
C ASN A 194 28.91 -29.42 -12.60
N ASP A 195 29.26 -30.42 -13.40
CA ASP A 195 28.67 -30.60 -14.71
C ASP A 195 27.22 -31.09 -14.59
N GLY A 196 26.34 -30.60 -15.46
CA GLY A 196 24.97 -31.08 -15.43
C GLY A 196 23.99 -30.20 -16.18
N THR A 197 22.72 -30.60 -16.16
CA THR A 197 21.61 -29.88 -16.78
C THR A 197 20.73 -29.25 -15.73
N LEU A 198 20.15 -28.09 -16.04
CA LEU A 198 19.18 -27.44 -15.19
C LEU A 198 17.87 -28.28 -15.17
N GLU A 199 17.50 -28.73 -13.98
CA GLU A 199 16.32 -29.54 -13.76
C GLU A 199 15.11 -28.70 -13.36
N LYS A 200 15.33 -27.75 -12.44
CA LYS A 200 14.26 -26.99 -11.82
C LYS A 200 14.75 -25.66 -11.26
N VAL A 201 13.93 -24.64 -11.37
CA VAL A 201 14.06 -23.39 -10.63
C VAL A 201 12.84 -23.24 -9.72
N GLU A 202 13.07 -23.13 -8.42
CA GLU A 202 11.99 -22.97 -7.46
C GLU A 202 11.52 -21.52 -7.41
N GLN A 203 10.27 -21.32 -7.02
CA GLN A 203 9.76 -19.97 -6.75
C GLN A 203 10.46 -19.41 -5.52
N PRO A 204 10.68 -18.06 -5.46
CA PRO A 204 11.26 -17.45 -4.28
C PRO A 204 10.45 -17.72 -3.03
N LEU A 205 11.10 -18.23 -1.98
CA LEU A 205 10.50 -18.31 -0.65
C LEU A 205 10.36 -16.89 -0.09
N ARG A 206 9.13 -16.54 0.27
CA ARG A 206 8.80 -15.20 0.79
C ARG A 206 8.52 -15.23 2.29
N PHE A 207 9.01 -14.21 2.99
CA PHE A 207 8.59 -13.89 4.34
C PHE A 207 8.02 -12.47 4.34
N LEU A 208 6.73 -12.33 4.61
CA LEU A 208 5.97 -11.09 4.43
C LEU A 208 6.11 -10.55 2.99
N ILE A 209 6.83 -9.44 2.82
CA ILE A 209 7.06 -8.77 1.53
C ILE A 209 8.45 -9.05 0.95
N PHE A 210 9.30 -9.78 1.67
CA PHE A 210 10.70 -10.00 1.29
C PHE A 210 10.89 -11.40 0.71
N ASN A 211 11.58 -11.47 -0.41
CA ASN A 211 12.11 -12.72 -0.93
C ASN A 211 13.35 -13.10 -0.08
N ILE A 212 13.33 -14.29 0.53
CA ILE A 212 14.41 -14.73 1.42
C ILE A 212 15.43 -15.57 0.67
N LYS A 213 14.96 -16.55 -0.09
CA LYS A 213 15.82 -17.43 -0.88
C LYS A 213 15.09 -17.97 -2.09
N GLN A 214 15.85 -18.31 -3.12
CA GLN A 214 15.40 -19.07 -4.28
C GLN A 214 16.43 -20.14 -4.59
N THR A 215 15.99 -21.33 -4.97
CA THR A 215 16.87 -22.46 -5.28
C THR A 215 16.70 -22.86 -6.74
N LEU A 216 17.81 -23.10 -7.41
CA LEU A 216 17.86 -23.77 -8.70
C LEU A 216 18.63 -25.08 -8.56
N TRP A 217 18.27 -26.09 -9.38
CA TRP A 217 18.81 -27.44 -9.29
C TRP A 217 19.49 -27.81 -10.60
N VAL A 218 20.78 -28.20 -10.50
CA VAL A 218 21.56 -28.68 -11.64
C VAL A 218 22.05 -30.08 -11.33
N SER A 219 21.52 -31.07 -12.04
CA SER A 219 21.84 -32.51 -11.87
C SER A 219 21.84 -32.94 -10.39
N GLY A 220 20.71 -32.66 -9.70
CA GLY A 220 20.49 -33.03 -8.31
C GLY A 220 21.16 -32.12 -7.27
N LYS A 221 21.97 -31.14 -7.68
CA LYS A 221 22.67 -30.23 -6.77
C LYS A 221 21.92 -28.90 -6.65
N PRO A 222 21.63 -28.42 -5.42
CA PRO A 222 20.95 -27.15 -5.19
C PRO A 222 21.93 -25.95 -5.18
N TYR A 223 21.57 -24.91 -5.91
CA TYR A 223 22.22 -23.59 -5.86
C TYR A 223 21.25 -22.58 -5.27
N THR A 224 21.64 -21.93 -4.20
CA THR A 224 20.77 -21.00 -3.47
C THR A 224 21.13 -19.56 -3.75
N ILE A 225 20.14 -18.78 -4.20
CA ILE A 225 20.21 -17.32 -4.35
C ILE A 225 19.57 -16.74 -3.11
N TRP A 226 20.36 -15.99 -2.33
CA TRP A 226 19.87 -15.29 -1.15
C TRP A 226 19.33 -13.91 -1.54
N PHE A 227 18.18 -13.55 -0.99
CA PHE A 227 17.49 -12.30 -1.22
C PHE A 227 17.31 -11.97 -2.71
N PRO A 228 16.71 -12.90 -3.49
CA PRO A 228 16.51 -12.67 -4.91
C PRO A 228 15.65 -11.42 -5.12
N PRO A 229 15.96 -10.60 -6.16
CA PRO A 229 15.12 -9.45 -6.50
C PRO A 229 13.73 -9.93 -6.95
N ASP A 230 12.82 -8.99 -7.05
CA ASP A 230 11.57 -9.26 -7.74
C ASP A 230 11.80 -9.17 -9.25
N TYR A 231 11.41 -10.21 -9.96
CA TYR A 231 11.59 -10.32 -11.42
C TYR A 231 10.41 -9.75 -12.21
N GLY A 232 9.34 -9.30 -11.54
CA GLY A 232 8.11 -8.83 -12.17
C GLY A 232 6.99 -9.86 -12.14
N SER A 233 6.03 -9.74 -13.07
CA SER A 233 4.89 -10.66 -13.17
C SER A 233 5.15 -11.81 -14.13
N PRO A 234 4.79 -13.06 -13.77
CA PRO A 234 4.80 -14.18 -14.69
C PRO A 234 3.95 -13.91 -15.95
N PRO A 235 4.25 -14.55 -17.10
CA PRO A 235 5.30 -15.55 -17.29
C PRO A 235 6.72 -14.98 -17.48
N SER A 236 6.86 -13.72 -17.92
CA SER A 236 8.16 -13.09 -18.20
C SER A 236 8.93 -12.67 -16.95
N GLY A 237 8.24 -12.58 -15.81
CA GLY A 237 8.81 -12.17 -14.52
C GLY A 237 9.27 -13.35 -13.66
N THR A 238 9.96 -14.32 -14.23
CA THR A 238 10.61 -15.43 -13.52
C THR A 238 12.11 -15.40 -13.77
N LEU A 239 12.89 -16.02 -12.89
CA LEU A 239 14.34 -16.15 -13.08
C LEU A 239 14.67 -16.86 -14.39
N GLU A 240 13.95 -17.94 -14.70
CA GLU A 240 14.14 -18.73 -15.91
C GLU A 240 13.94 -17.90 -17.18
N ALA A 241 12.87 -17.10 -17.20
CA ALA A 241 12.57 -16.25 -18.35
C ALA A 241 13.58 -15.10 -18.47
N ARG A 242 13.98 -14.49 -17.35
CA ARG A 242 14.91 -13.36 -17.33
C ARG A 242 16.33 -13.72 -17.68
N ALA A 243 16.78 -14.89 -17.25
CA ALA A 243 18.14 -15.40 -17.50
C ALA A 243 18.20 -16.39 -18.67
N SER A 244 17.05 -16.70 -19.32
CA SER A 244 16.97 -17.64 -20.47
C SER A 244 17.50 -19.04 -20.12
N LEU A 245 17.08 -19.59 -18.99
CA LEU A 245 17.66 -20.82 -18.42
C LEU A 245 17.08 -22.14 -18.97
N PHE A 246 16.13 -22.09 -19.88
CA PHE A 246 15.43 -23.28 -20.36
C PHE A 246 16.34 -24.26 -21.11
N GLY A 247 16.41 -25.51 -20.64
CA GLY A 247 17.07 -26.63 -21.35
C GLY A 247 18.58 -26.50 -21.47
N GLN A 248 19.26 -25.75 -20.59
CA GLN A 248 20.70 -25.54 -20.65
C GLN A 248 21.48 -26.58 -19.86
N SER A 249 22.65 -26.97 -20.39
CA SER A 249 23.64 -27.77 -19.70
C SER A 249 24.86 -26.90 -19.38
N TYR A 250 25.51 -27.21 -18.27
CA TYR A 250 26.63 -26.43 -17.74
C TYR A 250 27.81 -27.35 -17.44
N HIS A 251 29.01 -26.82 -17.59
CA HIS A 251 30.24 -27.43 -17.10
C HIS A 251 30.71 -26.72 -15.82
N THR A 252 31.51 -27.39 -15.06
CA THR A 252 32.13 -26.83 -13.86
C THR A 252 32.90 -25.55 -14.21
N GLY A 253 32.55 -24.43 -13.57
CA GLY A 253 33.11 -23.13 -13.84
C GLY A 253 32.28 -22.24 -14.78
N ASP A 254 31.25 -22.78 -15.42
CA ASP A 254 30.35 -21.98 -16.27
C ASP A 254 29.43 -21.09 -15.40
N ASP A 255 29.13 -19.90 -15.91
CA ASP A 255 28.11 -19.04 -15.34
C ASP A 255 26.72 -19.63 -15.62
N ILE A 256 25.98 -20.05 -14.59
CA ILE A 256 24.58 -20.44 -14.69
C ILE A 256 23.71 -19.19 -14.88
N VAL A 257 23.96 -18.18 -14.06
CA VAL A 257 23.22 -16.92 -14.08
C VAL A 257 24.18 -15.76 -13.84
N THR A 258 24.23 -14.81 -14.77
CA THR A 258 24.84 -13.49 -14.54
C THR A 258 23.84 -12.45 -15.03
N LEU A 259 22.97 -11.99 -14.10
CA LEU A 259 21.80 -11.19 -14.40
C LEU A 259 21.84 -9.86 -13.63
N ARG A 260 21.64 -8.77 -14.36
CA ARG A 260 21.27 -7.48 -13.78
C ARG A 260 19.75 -7.37 -13.81
N VAL A 261 19.15 -6.97 -12.68
CA VAL A 261 17.73 -6.70 -12.55
C VAL A 261 17.53 -5.27 -12.09
N ASP A 262 16.81 -4.49 -12.90
CA ASP A 262 16.43 -3.12 -12.57
C ASP A 262 14.98 -3.17 -12.06
N ALA A 263 14.76 -2.73 -10.83
CA ALA A 263 13.46 -2.77 -10.18
C ALA A 263 12.45 -1.85 -10.86
N GLY A 264 11.21 -2.27 -10.82
CA GLY A 264 10.09 -1.40 -11.22
C GLY A 264 9.84 -0.27 -10.22
N ASP A 265 9.20 0.78 -10.70
CA ASP A 265 8.84 1.92 -9.85
C ASP A 265 7.86 1.51 -8.75
N HIS A 266 8.16 1.92 -7.53
CA HIS A 266 7.28 1.82 -6.38
C HIS A 266 6.66 3.18 -6.14
N LEU A 267 5.34 3.26 -6.16
CA LEU A 267 4.63 4.52 -6.05
C LEU A 267 3.48 4.46 -5.06
N PHE A 268 3.12 5.62 -4.54
CA PHE A 268 1.87 5.79 -3.82
C PHE A 268 0.76 6.15 -4.79
N VAL A 269 -0.38 5.52 -4.60
CA VAL A 269 -1.64 5.82 -5.28
C VAL A 269 -2.51 6.63 -4.33
N ASP A 270 -2.89 7.83 -4.76
CA ASP A 270 -3.83 8.70 -4.06
C ASP A 270 -5.25 8.20 -4.30
N ARG A 271 -5.88 7.70 -3.24
CA ARG A 271 -7.26 7.22 -3.24
C ARG A 271 -8.26 8.29 -2.83
N LEU A 272 -7.78 9.43 -2.34
CA LEU A 272 -8.61 10.49 -1.77
C LEU A 272 -9.17 11.43 -2.84
N THR A 273 -8.35 11.84 -3.81
CA THR A 273 -8.68 12.86 -4.81
C THR A 273 -9.98 12.55 -5.54
N TYR A 274 -10.22 11.31 -5.93
CA TYR A 274 -11.39 10.94 -6.73
C TYR A 274 -12.69 10.81 -5.93
N ASN A 275 -12.64 10.98 -4.61
CA ASN A 275 -13.84 11.20 -3.79
C ASN A 275 -14.41 12.62 -3.92
N PHE A 276 -13.58 13.58 -4.39
CA PHE A 276 -13.95 15.00 -4.47
C PHE A 276 -14.08 15.51 -5.91
N ARG A 277 -13.48 14.83 -6.87
CA ARG A 277 -13.59 15.16 -8.29
C ARG A 277 -13.39 13.92 -9.17
N PRO A 278 -13.96 13.91 -10.39
CA PRO A 278 -13.70 12.83 -11.35
C PRO A 278 -12.24 12.88 -11.85
N PRO A 279 -11.74 11.74 -12.36
CA PRO A 279 -10.49 11.68 -13.11
C PRO A 279 -10.50 12.62 -14.32
N LYS A 280 -9.32 13.17 -14.65
CA LYS A 280 -9.13 14.02 -15.82
C LYS A 280 -8.30 13.29 -16.87
N ARG A 281 -8.54 13.61 -18.15
CA ARG A 281 -7.72 13.10 -19.26
C ARG A 281 -6.23 13.39 -19.01
N GLY A 282 -5.38 12.43 -19.32
CA GLY A 282 -3.95 12.49 -19.11
C GLY A 282 -3.49 11.99 -17.75
N GLU A 283 -4.35 11.92 -16.73
CA GLU A 283 -3.96 11.36 -15.44
C GLU A 283 -3.65 9.86 -15.55
N ILE A 284 -2.60 9.43 -14.86
CA ILE A 284 -2.26 8.01 -14.72
C ILE A 284 -3.11 7.44 -13.59
N ILE A 285 -4.06 6.59 -13.95
CA ILE A 285 -5.03 6.03 -13.02
C ILE A 285 -4.75 4.56 -12.72
N VAL A 286 -5.14 4.14 -11.51
CA VAL A 286 -5.13 2.75 -11.08
C VAL A 286 -6.58 2.29 -10.96
N PHE A 287 -6.88 1.14 -11.55
CA PHE A 287 -8.22 0.57 -11.56
C PHE A 287 -8.18 -0.96 -11.36
N ALA A 288 -9.28 -1.51 -10.87
CA ALA A 288 -9.44 -2.95 -10.68
C ALA A 288 -9.81 -3.62 -12.02
N THR A 289 -9.09 -4.68 -12.39
CA THR A 289 -9.35 -5.44 -13.62
C THR A 289 -10.72 -6.10 -13.63
N LYS A 290 -11.32 -6.32 -12.45
CA LYS A 290 -12.69 -6.81 -12.30
C LYS A 290 -13.72 -5.94 -13.05
N GLY A 291 -13.43 -4.65 -13.27
CA GLY A 291 -14.28 -3.75 -14.04
C GLY A 291 -14.30 -4.02 -15.54
N ILE A 292 -13.28 -4.71 -16.07
CA ILE A 292 -13.28 -5.14 -17.47
C ILE A 292 -14.28 -6.29 -17.60
N PRO A 293 -15.19 -6.28 -18.63
CA PRO A 293 -16.15 -7.35 -18.85
C PRO A 293 -15.47 -8.74 -18.90
N GLU A 294 -16.10 -9.74 -18.28
CA GLU A 294 -15.50 -11.07 -18.12
C GLU A 294 -15.09 -11.71 -19.44
N GLU A 295 -15.96 -11.67 -20.43
CA GLU A 295 -15.67 -12.18 -21.79
C GLU A 295 -14.42 -11.55 -22.41
N ARG A 296 -14.20 -10.25 -22.16
CA ARG A 296 -13.01 -9.54 -22.64
C ARG A 296 -11.78 -9.91 -21.82
N ARG A 297 -11.93 -10.09 -20.49
CA ARG A 297 -10.84 -10.57 -19.63
C ARG A 297 -10.37 -11.96 -20.04
N ASP A 298 -11.28 -12.88 -20.23
CA ASP A 298 -10.99 -14.27 -20.60
C ASP A 298 -10.28 -14.34 -21.96
N ARG A 299 -10.73 -13.54 -22.94
CA ARG A 299 -10.09 -13.46 -24.25
C ARG A 299 -8.63 -13.07 -24.20
N PHE A 300 -8.23 -12.21 -23.26
CA PHE A 300 -6.87 -11.70 -23.12
C PHE A 300 -6.15 -12.23 -21.88
N PHE A 301 -6.68 -13.27 -21.23
CA PHE A 301 -6.12 -13.89 -20.02
C PHE A 301 -5.84 -12.88 -18.90
N ILE A 302 -6.75 -11.93 -18.68
CA ILE A 302 -6.64 -10.90 -17.64
C ILE A 302 -7.27 -11.42 -16.34
N PRO A 303 -6.50 -11.61 -15.25
CA PRO A 303 -7.06 -11.99 -13.97
C PRO A 303 -8.01 -10.91 -13.40
N GLY A 304 -9.12 -11.34 -12.79
CA GLY A 304 -10.13 -10.41 -12.26
C GLY A 304 -9.80 -9.77 -10.92
N ASP A 305 -8.73 -10.21 -10.25
CA ASP A 305 -8.34 -9.78 -8.91
C ASP A 305 -7.08 -8.87 -8.90
N GLN A 306 -6.73 -8.32 -10.06
CA GLN A 306 -5.55 -7.48 -10.22
C GLN A 306 -5.90 -5.99 -10.32
N PHE A 307 -4.86 -5.17 -10.22
CA PHE A 307 -4.90 -3.74 -10.47
C PHE A 307 -4.02 -3.39 -11.65
N TYR A 308 -4.57 -2.62 -12.57
CA TYR A 308 -3.82 -2.08 -13.71
C TYR A 308 -3.57 -0.59 -13.51
N ILE A 309 -2.45 -0.12 -14.02
CA ILE A 309 -2.07 1.28 -14.08
C ILE A 309 -1.92 1.68 -15.55
N LYS A 310 -2.67 2.70 -15.97
CA LYS A 310 -2.68 3.19 -17.35
C LYS A 310 -2.98 4.69 -17.36
N ARG A 311 -2.70 5.34 -18.49
CA ARG A 311 -3.09 6.72 -18.73
C ARG A 311 -4.54 6.81 -19.18
N LEU A 312 -5.31 7.70 -18.57
CA LEU A 312 -6.69 7.97 -18.96
C LEU A 312 -6.69 8.80 -20.25
N VAL A 313 -7.18 8.21 -21.33
CA VAL A 313 -7.16 8.84 -22.65
C VAL A 313 -8.51 9.39 -23.08
N ALA A 314 -9.62 8.76 -22.65
CA ALA A 314 -10.96 9.28 -22.97
C ALA A 314 -11.96 9.06 -21.85
N LEU A 315 -12.93 9.96 -21.81
CA LEU A 315 -14.04 10.00 -20.85
C LEU A 315 -15.34 9.54 -21.49
N GLY A 316 -16.34 9.21 -20.66
CA GLY A 316 -17.69 8.84 -21.13
C GLY A 316 -18.33 9.91 -21.99
N GLY A 317 -18.91 9.49 -23.13
CA GLY A 317 -19.53 10.35 -24.13
C GLY A 317 -18.61 10.79 -25.25
N GLU A 318 -17.30 10.58 -25.14
CA GLU A 318 -16.31 10.99 -26.13
C GLU A 318 -16.10 9.91 -27.20
N ARG A 319 -15.77 10.36 -28.40
CA ARG A 319 -15.41 9.49 -29.53
C ARG A 319 -13.91 9.48 -29.74
N VAL A 320 -13.33 8.30 -29.81
CA VAL A 320 -11.88 8.08 -29.86
C VAL A 320 -11.49 7.43 -31.18
N GLN A 321 -10.53 8.01 -31.87
CA GLN A 321 -9.89 7.43 -33.04
C GLN A 321 -8.38 7.39 -32.82
N ILE A 322 -7.72 6.38 -33.37
CA ILE A 322 -6.27 6.31 -33.49
C ILE A 322 -5.91 6.59 -34.94
N GLY A 323 -5.25 7.71 -35.21
CA GLY A 323 -4.84 8.07 -36.54
C GLY A 323 -3.66 7.24 -37.06
N ASP A 324 -3.47 7.22 -38.39
CA ASP A 324 -2.29 6.58 -39.02
C ASP A 324 -0.97 7.21 -38.56
N ASP A 325 -1.04 8.48 -38.13
CA ASP A 325 0.05 9.24 -37.53
C ASP A 325 0.29 8.84 -36.05
N ARG A 326 -0.32 7.75 -35.56
CA ARG A 326 -0.27 7.24 -34.17
C ARG A 326 -0.77 8.21 -33.09
N HIS A 327 -1.46 9.28 -33.50
CA HIS A 327 -2.06 10.23 -32.56
C HIS A 327 -3.51 9.90 -32.31
N LEU A 328 -3.93 10.05 -31.05
CA LEU A 328 -5.34 9.97 -30.68
C LEU A 328 -6.09 11.21 -31.15
N ARG A 329 -7.29 11.01 -31.66
CA ARG A 329 -8.26 12.06 -31.91
C ARG A 329 -9.46 11.85 -31.01
N ILE A 330 -9.76 12.84 -30.20
CA ILE A 330 -10.91 12.82 -29.29
C ILE A 330 -11.89 13.85 -29.78
N ASP A 331 -13.08 13.38 -30.19
CA ASP A 331 -14.11 14.21 -30.86
C ASP A 331 -13.50 15.02 -32.04
N GLY A 332 -12.64 14.37 -32.82
CA GLY A 332 -11.94 14.97 -33.95
C GLY A 332 -10.71 15.82 -33.60
N ARG A 333 -10.48 16.15 -32.31
CA ARG A 333 -9.32 16.94 -31.87
C ARG A 333 -8.11 16.02 -31.65
N ARG A 334 -7.02 16.29 -32.34
CA ARG A 334 -5.76 15.55 -32.24
C ARG A 334 -5.07 15.86 -30.90
N LEU A 335 -4.63 14.83 -30.20
CA LEU A 335 -3.73 14.95 -29.07
C LEU A 335 -2.29 14.85 -29.55
N ASP A 336 -1.39 15.65 -28.97
CA ASP A 336 0.03 15.70 -29.30
C ASP A 336 0.89 16.04 -28.07
N GLY A 337 2.19 16.24 -28.26
CA GLY A 337 3.14 16.55 -27.20
C GLY A 337 2.90 17.88 -26.49
N SER A 338 2.05 18.76 -27.01
CA SER A 338 1.60 19.99 -26.35
C SER A 338 0.38 19.78 -25.44
N THR A 339 -0.27 18.61 -25.56
CA THR A 339 -1.40 18.23 -24.70
C THR A 339 -0.89 17.88 -23.30
N PRO A 340 -1.41 18.52 -22.23
CA PRO A 340 -0.94 18.25 -20.88
C PRO A 340 -0.99 16.77 -20.52
N HIS A 341 0.11 16.27 -19.95
CA HIS A 341 0.34 14.87 -19.59
C HIS A 341 0.52 13.89 -20.75
N PHE A 342 0.65 14.37 -21.99
CA PHE A 342 0.96 13.53 -23.15
C PHE A 342 2.33 13.84 -23.75
N GLU A 343 3.12 14.67 -23.11
CA GLU A 343 4.45 15.09 -23.54
C GLU A 343 5.36 13.89 -23.82
N ASN A 344 5.36 12.92 -22.91
CA ASN A 344 6.16 11.70 -23.05
C ASN A 344 5.61 10.72 -24.09
N VAL A 345 4.29 10.73 -24.31
CA VAL A 345 3.62 9.82 -25.27
C VAL A 345 3.89 10.24 -26.70
N TYR A 346 3.94 11.54 -26.97
CA TYR A 346 4.11 12.10 -28.30
C TYR A 346 5.43 12.88 -28.49
N SER A 347 6.44 12.57 -27.66
CA SER A 347 7.76 13.20 -27.73
C SER A 347 8.59 12.75 -28.92
N PHE A 348 8.16 11.70 -29.66
CA PHE A 348 8.87 11.14 -30.78
C PHE A 348 8.23 11.55 -32.09
N ASP A 349 9.06 11.96 -33.05
CA ASP A 349 8.63 12.17 -34.44
C ASP A 349 8.52 10.79 -35.12
N PRO A 350 7.32 10.35 -35.54
CA PRO A 350 7.15 9.07 -36.20
C PRO A 350 7.94 8.99 -37.55
N SER A 351 8.23 10.13 -38.18
CA SER A 351 8.99 10.18 -39.42
C SER A 351 10.47 9.84 -39.26
N GLN A 352 11.00 9.93 -38.04
CA GLN A 352 12.41 9.61 -37.72
C GLN A 352 12.65 8.11 -37.44
N GLY A 353 11.65 7.27 -37.66
CA GLY A 353 11.68 5.85 -37.32
C GLY A 353 11.42 5.57 -35.84
N ALA A 354 11.03 4.33 -35.56
CA ALA A 354 10.86 3.91 -34.19
C ALA A 354 12.23 3.83 -33.51
N ARG A 355 12.44 4.56 -32.42
CA ARG A 355 13.60 4.35 -31.56
C ARG A 355 13.55 2.94 -30.97
N GLU A 356 14.68 2.46 -30.49
CA GLU A 356 14.88 1.12 -29.97
C GLU A 356 13.81 0.69 -28.94
N ASN A 357 13.18 1.65 -28.26
CA ASN A 357 12.15 1.43 -27.27
C ASN A 357 10.71 1.66 -27.74
N HIS A 358 10.48 2.07 -28.97
CA HIS A 358 9.18 2.18 -29.64
C HIS A 358 8.07 2.99 -28.90
N TYR A 359 8.43 4.01 -28.14
CA TYR A 359 7.47 4.84 -27.38
C TYR A 359 6.91 5.99 -28.24
N SER A 360 6.30 5.70 -29.38
CA SER A 360 5.84 6.75 -30.27
C SER A 360 4.33 6.68 -30.49
N GLY A 361 3.59 7.45 -29.69
CA GLY A 361 2.14 7.56 -29.82
C GLY A 361 1.40 6.24 -29.56
N HIS A 362 0.29 6.02 -30.24
CA HIS A 362 -0.54 4.83 -30.09
C HIS A 362 -0.72 4.12 -31.44
N VAL A 363 -0.28 2.87 -31.49
CA VAL A 363 -0.36 2.05 -32.69
C VAL A 363 -1.76 1.49 -32.87
N ASN A 364 -2.31 1.58 -34.11
CA ASN A 364 -3.59 1.03 -34.51
C ASN A 364 -3.43 -0.22 -35.39
N GLU A 365 -2.67 -1.19 -34.91
CA GLU A 365 -2.50 -2.46 -35.60
C GLU A 365 -3.49 -3.51 -35.09
N ARG A 366 -3.94 -4.40 -35.98
CA ARG A 366 -4.98 -5.40 -35.69
C ARG A 366 -4.71 -6.25 -34.45
N TYR A 367 -3.47 -6.61 -34.21
CA TYR A 367 -3.09 -7.46 -33.08
C TYR A 367 -2.91 -6.66 -31.76
N LEU A 368 -2.60 -5.36 -31.84
CA LEU A 368 -2.44 -4.47 -30.66
C LEU A 368 -3.72 -3.72 -30.31
N ALA A 369 -4.53 -3.40 -31.32
CA ALA A 369 -5.74 -2.60 -31.19
C ALA A 369 -6.99 -3.28 -31.79
N PRO A 370 -7.29 -4.55 -31.46
CA PRO A 370 -8.42 -5.27 -32.04
C PRO A 370 -9.78 -4.62 -31.73
N PHE A 371 -9.89 -3.87 -30.65
CA PHE A 371 -11.11 -3.16 -30.29
C PHE A 371 -11.45 -1.98 -31.21
N PHE A 372 -10.44 -1.41 -31.88
CA PHE A 372 -10.62 -0.30 -32.82
C PHE A 372 -10.83 -0.78 -34.27
N GLN A 373 -10.64 -2.06 -34.53
CA GLN A 373 -10.79 -2.58 -35.88
C GLN A 373 -12.24 -2.61 -36.35
N GLY A 374 -12.49 -2.20 -37.60
CA GLY A 374 -13.83 -2.14 -38.16
C GLY A 374 -14.68 -0.98 -37.65
N GLN A 375 -14.07 0.02 -37.00
CA GLN A 375 -14.73 1.22 -36.49
C GLN A 375 -14.18 2.49 -37.17
N PRO A 376 -14.54 2.77 -38.42
CA PRO A 376 -13.96 3.89 -39.19
C PRO A 376 -14.25 5.24 -38.54
N ASP A 377 -15.40 5.38 -37.90
CA ASP A 377 -15.77 6.60 -37.17
C ASP A 377 -15.19 6.67 -35.74
N GLY A 378 -14.41 5.68 -35.36
CA GLY A 378 -13.84 5.55 -34.01
C GLY A 378 -14.81 4.96 -32.99
N VAL A 379 -14.31 4.75 -31.79
CA VAL A 379 -15.01 4.15 -30.64
C VAL A 379 -15.69 5.23 -29.82
N LEU A 380 -17.01 5.09 -29.60
CA LEU A 380 -17.75 5.92 -28.64
C LEU A 380 -17.62 5.32 -27.26
N VAL A 381 -17.10 6.06 -26.30
CA VAL A 381 -17.00 5.64 -24.90
C VAL A 381 -18.38 5.78 -24.24
N PRO A 382 -18.97 4.71 -23.68
CA PRO A 382 -20.27 4.80 -23.01
C PRO A 382 -20.26 5.78 -21.83
N PRO A 383 -21.40 6.40 -21.47
CA PRO A 383 -21.50 7.24 -20.28
C PRO A 383 -21.00 6.50 -19.01
N ASN A 384 -20.30 7.18 -18.13
CA ASN A 384 -19.69 6.62 -16.91
C ASN A 384 -18.66 5.50 -17.15
N HIS A 385 -18.11 5.42 -18.35
CA HIS A 385 -16.99 4.56 -18.69
C HIS A 385 -15.75 5.37 -19.04
N TYR A 386 -14.63 4.72 -18.99
CA TYR A 386 -13.33 5.28 -19.35
C TYR A 386 -12.60 4.40 -20.36
N LEU A 387 -11.70 5.03 -21.10
CA LEU A 387 -10.79 4.36 -22.00
C LEU A 387 -9.37 4.76 -21.64
N VAL A 388 -8.50 3.77 -21.45
CA VAL A 388 -7.13 3.96 -20.98
C VAL A 388 -6.14 3.31 -21.90
N MET A 389 -4.93 3.87 -22.00
CA MET A 389 -3.83 3.31 -22.80
C MET A 389 -2.53 3.37 -22.00
N GLY A 390 -1.63 2.44 -22.30
CA GLY A 390 -0.27 2.52 -21.80
C GLY A 390 0.59 3.40 -22.65
N ASP A 391 1.54 4.09 -22.04
CA ASP A 391 2.47 4.97 -22.76
C ASP A 391 3.45 4.16 -23.64
N ASN A 392 3.68 2.88 -23.31
CA ASN A 392 4.44 1.94 -24.12
C ASN A 392 3.52 1.23 -25.12
N THR A 393 3.33 1.82 -26.26
CA THR A 393 2.32 1.38 -27.24
C THR A 393 2.46 -0.07 -27.71
N LEU A 394 3.71 -0.60 -27.79
CA LEU A 394 3.97 -1.96 -28.26
C LEU A 394 3.89 -3.01 -27.15
N ASN A 395 4.07 -2.61 -25.87
CA ASN A 395 4.10 -3.50 -24.71
C ASN A 395 2.98 -3.22 -23.71
N SER A 396 1.82 -2.77 -24.19
CA SER A 396 0.69 -2.48 -23.34
C SER A 396 -0.56 -3.25 -23.75
N LEU A 397 -1.03 -4.10 -22.85
CA LEU A 397 -2.37 -4.64 -22.91
C LEU A 397 -3.32 -3.64 -22.24
N ASP A 398 -4.08 -2.90 -23.05
CA ASP A 398 -4.90 -1.79 -22.61
C ASP A 398 -6.24 -1.72 -23.38
N SER A 399 -6.95 -0.61 -23.30
CA SER A 399 -8.26 -0.43 -23.94
C SER A 399 -8.25 -0.60 -25.45
N ARG A 400 -7.12 -0.60 -26.11
CA ARG A 400 -7.04 -0.95 -27.53
C ARG A 400 -7.39 -2.41 -27.78
N ALA A 401 -7.13 -3.27 -26.79
CA ALA A 401 -7.43 -4.70 -26.84
C ALA A 401 -8.82 -5.01 -26.26
N TRP A 402 -9.09 -4.59 -25.04
CA TRP A 402 -10.27 -4.98 -24.28
C TRP A 402 -11.36 -3.91 -24.16
N GLY A 403 -11.13 -2.67 -24.66
CA GLY A 403 -12.13 -1.62 -24.77
C GLY A 403 -12.28 -0.76 -23.51
N ASP A 404 -13.49 -0.27 -23.29
CA ASP A 404 -13.90 0.58 -22.18
C ASP A 404 -14.18 -0.21 -20.90
N PHE A 405 -14.17 0.47 -19.75
CA PHE A 405 -14.53 -0.09 -18.44
C PHE A 405 -15.22 0.96 -17.57
N PRO A 406 -16.05 0.52 -16.57
CA PRO A 406 -16.79 1.43 -15.71
C PRO A 406 -15.89 2.33 -14.86
N ALA A 407 -16.25 3.61 -14.75
CA ALA A 407 -15.56 4.61 -13.93
C ALA A 407 -15.47 4.19 -12.44
N SER A 408 -16.46 3.43 -11.95
CA SER A 408 -16.49 2.90 -10.58
C SER A 408 -15.35 1.93 -10.23
N SER A 409 -14.65 1.41 -11.24
CA SER A 409 -13.51 0.51 -11.05
C SER A 409 -12.21 1.25 -10.76
N VAL A 410 -12.19 2.57 -10.92
CA VAL A 410 -11.03 3.41 -10.63
C VAL A 410 -10.84 3.51 -9.12
N ILE A 411 -9.63 3.22 -8.65
CA ILE A 411 -9.24 3.22 -7.24
C ILE A 411 -8.60 4.54 -6.84
N GLY A 412 -7.78 5.09 -7.73
CA GLY A 412 -7.04 6.30 -7.46
C GLY A 412 -6.11 6.66 -8.59
N LYS A 413 -5.27 7.67 -8.37
CA LYS A 413 -4.27 8.12 -9.33
C LYS A 413 -2.86 7.89 -8.82
N SER A 414 -1.92 7.72 -9.75
CA SER A 414 -0.49 7.79 -9.45
C SER A 414 -0.16 9.14 -8.80
N PHE A 415 0.59 9.11 -7.70
CA PHE A 415 0.83 10.30 -6.89
C PHE A 415 2.31 10.60 -6.72
N PHE A 416 3.09 9.66 -6.19
CA PHE A 416 4.50 9.87 -5.88
C PHE A 416 5.29 8.57 -6.05
N VAL A 417 6.35 8.59 -6.84
CA VAL A 417 7.32 7.49 -6.94
C VAL A 417 8.33 7.64 -5.82
N TYR A 418 8.34 6.68 -4.88
CA TYR A 418 9.22 6.74 -3.71
C TYR A 418 10.47 5.85 -3.84
N TRP A 419 10.51 4.96 -4.81
CA TRP A 419 11.66 4.12 -5.12
C TRP A 419 11.51 3.51 -6.54
N PRO A 420 12.60 3.28 -7.28
CA PRO A 420 14.01 3.60 -6.99
C PRO A 420 14.32 5.09 -7.05
N ILE A 421 15.47 5.49 -6.46
CA ILE A 421 15.93 6.88 -6.49
C ILE A 421 16.65 7.14 -7.82
N THR A 422 15.86 7.46 -8.83
CA THR A 422 16.26 7.79 -10.19
C THR A 422 15.61 9.12 -10.60
N ASP A 423 15.73 9.53 -11.84
CA ASP A 423 15.04 10.72 -12.39
C ASP A 423 13.52 10.64 -12.27
N ARG A 424 12.98 9.44 -12.04
CA ARG A 424 11.55 9.19 -11.83
C ARG A 424 11.11 9.31 -10.37
N PHE A 425 12.03 9.46 -9.42
CA PHE A 425 11.68 9.74 -8.03
C PHE A 425 10.96 11.07 -7.91
N GLY A 426 9.82 11.12 -7.20
CA GLY A 426 9.06 12.33 -6.97
C GLY A 426 7.61 12.29 -7.46
N TRP A 427 7.03 13.47 -7.60
CA TRP A 427 5.62 13.63 -7.93
C TRP A 427 5.31 13.22 -9.37
N THR A 428 4.22 12.48 -9.56
CA THR A 428 3.80 12.03 -10.89
C THR A 428 2.82 13.00 -11.58
N ALA A 429 2.44 14.08 -10.93
CA ALA A 429 1.47 15.06 -11.42
C ALA A 429 1.92 15.83 -12.67
N HIS A 430 3.21 15.81 -12.98
CA HIS A 430 3.82 16.52 -14.12
C HIS A 430 4.35 15.58 -15.20
N ARG A 431 3.88 14.32 -15.20
CA ARG A 431 4.35 13.27 -16.12
C ARG A 431 3.28 12.76 -17.04
#